data_cd0fceaaa72e90735115d4b029aca014
#
_entry.id   cd0fceaaa72e90735115d4b029aca014
#
_cell.length_a   1.000
_cell.length_b   1.000
_cell.length_c   1.000
_cell.angle_alpha   90.00
_cell.angle_beta   90.00
_cell.angle_gamma   90.00
#
_symmetry.space_group_name_H-M   'P 1'
#
loop_
_entity.id
_entity.type
_entity.pdbx_description
1 polymer ?
#
loop_
_entity_poly.entity_id
_entity_poly.type
_entity_poly.pdbx_seq_one_letter_code
_entity_poly.pdbx_strand_id
1 'polypeptide(L)'
;MYDTMPGATRESLRETIMECERVGHAKGLAAGLSTALAAAGATDPPGRIAALPTDQVPEGAAVVPNAMAEQEGISFVRWPESSAEPALDSLAVLLGAVRIGVTRNLMEHAVTHLSGRTSGGEPTVRKQLVLGAIADAMTAADAARECLLVAGDVPAAVVDTHDRLTELDWEATKLLGASGFITDSPARAGYVSRLAANCWVPRGDT
;
A
#
# COMPACT_ATOMS: atom_id res chain seq x y z
N MET A 1 -2.98 -24.79 21.57
CA MET A 1 -4.46 -24.82 21.47
C MET A 1 -4.83 -23.71 20.53
N TYR A 2 -4.95 -24.03 19.22
CA TYR A 2 -5.26 -23.03 18.19
C TYR A 2 -6.76 -22.74 18.27
N ASP A 3 -7.09 -21.56 18.79
CA ASP A 3 -8.46 -21.07 18.84
C ASP A 3 -8.88 -20.67 17.42
N THR A 4 -9.80 -21.46 16.86
CA THR A 4 -10.30 -21.29 15.49
C THR A 4 -11.24 -20.09 15.51
N MET A 5 -10.81 -18.96 14.94
CA MET A 5 -11.70 -17.81 14.71
C MET A 5 -13.00 -18.25 14.03
N PRO A 6 -14.16 -17.82 14.52
CA PRO A 6 -15.46 -18.21 13.93
C PRO A 6 -15.55 -17.78 12.46
N GLY A 7 -16.12 -18.62 11.62
CA GLY A 7 -16.20 -18.41 10.16
C GLY A 7 -16.78 -17.05 9.73
N ALA A 8 -17.71 -16.49 10.50
CA ALA A 8 -18.28 -15.16 10.28
C ALA A 8 -17.24 -14.03 10.39
N THR A 9 -16.23 -14.17 11.23
CA THR A 9 -15.17 -13.16 11.42
C THR A 9 -14.16 -13.19 10.27
N ARG A 10 -13.87 -14.38 9.71
CA ARG A 10 -12.98 -14.52 8.54
C ARG A 10 -13.62 -13.98 7.27
N GLU A 11 -14.91 -14.21 7.05
CA GLU A 11 -15.65 -13.65 5.91
C GLU A 11 -15.68 -12.13 5.96
N SER A 12 -15.99 -11.54 7.12
CA SER A 12 -15.97 -10.09 7.33
C SER A 12 -14.58 -9.47 7.08
N LEU A 13 -13.50 -10.13 7.53
CA LEU A 13 -12.13 -9.66 7.25
C LEU A 13 -11.81 -9.73 5.75
N ARG A 14 -12.22 -10.80 5.08
CA ARG A 14 -12.05 -10.94 3.63
C ARG A 14 -12.74 -9.82 2.87
N GLU A 15 -14.00 -9.53 3.19
CA GLU A 15 -14.75 -8.43 2.59
C GLU A 15 -14.06 -7.08 2.82
N THR A 16 -13.55 -6.85 4.02
CA THR A 16 -12.83 -5.62 4.37
C THR A 16 -11.51 -5.49 3.60
N ILE A 17 -10.73 -6.56 3.45
CA ILE A 17 -9.51 -6.60 2.64
C ILE A 17 -9.84 -6.23 1.18
N MET A 18 -10.86 -6.87 0.60
CA MET A 18 -11.27 -6.59 -0.77
C MET A 18 -11.75 -5.14 -0.97
N GLU A 19 -12.46 -4.59 0.02
CA GLU A 19 -12.90 -3.20 -0.02
C GLU A 19 -11.72 -2.22 0.09
N CYS A 20 -10.77 -2.45 0.99
CA CYS A 20 -9.56 -1.64 1.13
C CYS A 20 -8.74 -1.63 -0.18
N GLU A 21 -8.54 -2.80 -0.81
CA GLU A 21 -7.89 -2.91 -2.12
C GLU A 21 -8.66 -2.10 -3.18
N ARG A 22 -9.96 -2.29 -3.28
CA ARG A 22 -10.82 -1.60 -4.25
C ARG A 22 -10.77 -0.07 -4.08
N VAL A 23 -10.84 0.42 -2.84
CA VAL A 23 -10.78 1.86 -2.56
C VAL A 23 -9.39 2.41 -2.86
N GLY A 24 -8.33 1.71 -2.46
CA GLY A 24 -6.95 2.09 -2.77
C GLY A 24 -6.70 2.19 -4.27
N HIS A 25 -7.24 1.26 -5.06
CA HIS A 25 -7.17 1.27 -6.51
C HIS A 25 -7.96 2.43 -7.15
N ALA A 26 -9.23 2.58 -6.77
CA ALA A 26 -10.16 3.48 -7.46
C ALA A 26 -10.08 4.94 -6.97
N LYS A 27 -9.69 5.17 -5.70
CA LYS A 27 -9.73 6.50 -5.05
C LYS A 27 -8.38 6.95 -4.49
N GLY A 28 -7.35 6.10 -4.60
CA GLY A 28 -5.99 6.40 -4.17
C GLY A 28 -5.72 6.15 -2.70
N LEU A 29 -4.50 6.50 -2.29
CA LEU A 29 -3.93 6.13 -0.99
C LEU A 29 -4.69 6.73 0.20
N ALA A 30 -5.03 8.02 0.17
CA ALA A 30 -5.70 8.68 1.29
C ALA A 30 -7.06 8.05 1.60
N ALA A 31 -7.90 7.82 0.58
CA ALA A 31 -9.20 7.20 0.75
C ALA A 31 -9.08 5.74 1.22
N GLY A 32 -8.11 4.99 0.69
CA GLY A 32 -7.82 3.63 1.11
C GLY A 32 -7.38 3.59 2.58
N LEU A 33 -6.44 4.45 2.98
CA LEU A 33 -5.96 4.53 4.37
C LEU A 33 -7.09 4.92 5.32
N SER A 34 -7.94 5.89 4.95
CA SER A 34 -9.13 6.25 5.72
C SER A 34 -10.05 5.04 5.97
N THR A 35 -10.30 4.25 4.91
CA THR A 35 -11.10 3.03 5.01
C THR A 35 -10.46 2.00 5.94
N ALA A 36 -9.14 1.79 5.82
CA ALA A 36 -8.41 0.84 6.63
C ALA A 36 -8.38 1.24 8.11
N LEU A 37 -8.11 2.52 8.42
CA LEU A 37 -8.12 3.06 9.79
C LEU A 37 -9.50 2.89 10.45
N ALA A 38 -10.56 3.25 9.74
CA ALA A 38 -11.93 3.12 10.24
C ALA A 38 -12.30 1.66 10.53
N ALA A 39 -11.94 0.74 9.64
CA ALA A 39 -12.25 -0.68 9.79
C ALA A 39 -11.43 -1.36 10.89
N ALA A 40 -10.18 -0.97 11.07
CA ALA A 40 -9.32 -1.49 12.13
C ALA A 40 -9.64 -0.90 13.51
N GLY A 41 -10.27 0.28 13.57
CA GLY A 41 -10.42 1.04 14.80
C GLY A 41 -9.08 1.48 15.40
N ALA A 42 -8.04 1.60 14.55
CA ALA A 42 -6.71 1.93 15.01
C ALA A 42 -6.61 3.43 15.32
N THR A 43 -6.08 3.75 16.48
CA THR A 43 -5.91 5.13 16.97
C THR A 43 -4.45 5.48 17.18
N ASP A 44 -3.60 4.52 17.52
CA ASP A 44 -2.23 4.75 17.95
C ASP A 44 -1.24 4.00 17.04
N PRO A 45 -0.26 4.71 16.43
CA PRO A 45 0.79 4.05 15.68
C PRO A 45 1.78 3.34 16.61
N PRO A 46 2.45 2.28 16.13
CA PRO A 46 3.47 1.57 16.91
C PRO A 46 4.72 2.42 17.19
N GLY A 47 4.88 3.53 16.47
CA GLY A 47 6.01 4.46 16.59
C GLY A 47 5.57 5.87 16.96
N ARG A 48 6.51 6.82 16.79
CA ARG A 48 6.29 8.25 17.12
C ARG A 48 5.75 9.07 15.94
N ILE A 49 5.37 8.45 14.85
CA ILE A 49 4.82 9.11 13.66
C ILE A 49 3.64 8.29 13.15
N ALA A 50 2.50 8.96 12.99
CA ALA A 50 1.33 8.43 12.30
C ALA A 50 1.27 8.96 10.88
N ALA A 51 0.89 8.12 9.92
CA ALA A 51 0.46 8.55 8.60
C ALA A 51 -1.08 8.61 8.62
N LEU A 52 -1.64 9.76 8.34
CA LEU A 52 -3.10 9.99 8.35
C LEU A 52 -3.55 10.62 7.04
N PRO A 53 -4.79 10.39 6.59
CA PRO A 53 -5.42 11.25 5.62
C PRO A 53 -5.40 12.70 6.11
N THR A 54 -5.07 13.65 5.23
CA THR A 54 -4.85 15.06 5.63
C THR A 54 -6.10 15.68 6.27
N ASP A 55 -7.28 15.28 5.86
CA ASP A 55 -8.57 15.70 6.42
C ASP A 55 -8.91 15.08 7.78
N GLN A 56 -8.12 14.10 8.25
CA GLN A 56 -8.27 13.42 9.54
C GLN A 56 -7.18 13.78 10.54
N VAL A 57 -6.33 14.75 10.20
CA VAL A 57 -5.29 15.22 11.12
C VAL A 57 -5.95 15.98 12.28
N PRO A 58 -5.66 15.60 13.56
CA PRO A 58 -6.19 16.32 14.71
C PRO A 58 -5.78 17.80 14.73
N GLU A 59 -6.68 18.66 15.18
CA GLU A 59 -6.37 20.08 15.32
C GLU A 59 -5.19 20.30 16.28
N GLY A 60 -4.24 21.12 15.87
CA GLY A 60 -3.03 21.42 16.67
C GLY A 60 -1.96 20.32 16.63
N ALA A 61 -2.15 19.24 15.87
CA ALA A 61 -1.14 18.19 15.74
C ALA A 61 0.13 18.69 15.03
N ALA A 62 1.28 18.21 15.48
CA ALA A 62 2.57 18.58 14.91
C ALA A 62 2.84 17.77 13.61
N VAL A 63 2.54 18.40 12.48
CA VAL A 63 2.76 17.78 11.15
C VAL A 63 4.25 17.82 10.78
N VAL A 64 4.73 16.70 10.24
CA VAL A 64 6.06 16.58 9.62
C VAL A 64 5.92 16.87 8.13
N PRO A 65 6.49 17.95 7.60
CA PRO A 65 6.32 18.33 6.20
C PRO A 65 6.83 17.26 5.24
N ASN A 66 6.01 16.89 4.25
CA ASN A 66 6.41 16.00 3.17
C ASN A 66 5.56 16.33 1.93
N ALA A 67 6.13 17.06 0.98
CA ALA A 67 5.44 17.54 -0.20
C ALA A 67 4.87 16.41 -1.08
N MET A 68 5.51 15.23 -1.13
CA MET A 68 4.99 14.09 -1.89
C MET A 68 3.75 13.50 -1.20
N ALA A 69 3.78 13.38 0.12
CA ALA A 69 2.65 12.86 0.89
C ALA A 69 1.44 13.80 0.82
N GLU A 70 1.66 15.11 0.91
CA GLU A 70 0.61 16.13 0.78
C GLU A 70 -0.12 16.03 -0.55
N GLN A 71 0.60 15.76 -1.66
CA GLN A 71 0.01 15.55 -2.98
C GLN A 71 -0.82 14.26 -3.07
N GLU A 72 -0.57 13.27 -2.21
CA GLU A 72 -1.38 12.06 -2.08
C GLU A 72 -2.47 12.16 -1.00
N GLY A 73 -2.67 13.35 -0.44
CA GLY A 73 -3.64 13.61 0.63
C GLY A 73 -3.26 12.94 1.96
N ILE A 74 -1.96 12.70 2.17
CA ILE A 74 -1.41 12.08 3.38
C ILE A 74 -0.58 13.11 4.16
N SER A 75 -0.76 13.13 5.48
CA SER A 75 0.05 13.89 6.41
C SER A 75 0.76 12.95 7.39
N PHE A 76 2.05 13.20 7.62
CA PHE A 76 2.78 12.56 8.71
C PHE A 76 2.70 13.41 9.95
N VAL A 77 2.26 12.83 11.07
CA VAL A 77 2.00 13.53 12.32
C VAL A 77 2.87 12.97 13.43
N ARG A 78 3.50 13.84 14.21
CA ARG A 78 4.19 13.42 15.43
C ARG A 78 3.16 12.91 16.43
N TRP A 79 3.38 11.69 16.92
CA TRP A 79 2.49 11.02 17.87
C TRP A 79 3.17 10.94 19.24
N PRO A 80 2.43 11.07 20.33
CA PRO A 80 2.95 10.80 21.66
C PRO A 80 3.50 9.37 21.72
N GLU A 81 4.48 9.14 22.57
CA GLU A 81 5.04 7.79 22.73
C GLU A 81 3.95 6.85 23.24
N SER A 82 3.69 5.79 22.47
CA SER A 82 2.77 4.73 22.91
C SER A 82 3.47 3.90 23.99
N SER A 83 2.76 3.64 25.08
CA SER A 83 3.22 2.71 26.10
C SER A 83 2.85 1.24 25.78
N ALA A 84 2.11 1.02 24.70
CA ALA A 84 1.72 -0.30 24.25
C ALA A 84 2.86 -1.01 23.52
N GLU A 85 3.02 -2.30 23.79
CA GLU A 85 3.92 -3.15 22.99
C GLU A 85 3.46 -3.12 21.52
N PRO A 86 4.39 -2.94 20.55
CA PRO A 86 4.06 -2.95 19.13
C PRO A 86 3.53 -4.34 18.75
N ALA A 87 2.25 -4.46 18.58
CA ALA A 87 1.62 -5.68 18.07
C ALA A 87 1.17 -5.46 16.63
N LEU A 88 1.26 -6.52 15.81
CA LEU A 88 0.63 -6.48 14.50
C LEU A 88 -0.88 -6.46 14.71
N ASP A 89 -1.50 -5.37 14.30
CA ASP A 89 -2.95 -5.22 14.35
C ASP A 89 -3.59 -5.47 12.97
N SER A 90 -4.90 -5.45 12.91
CA SER A 90 -5.66 -5.59 11.67
C SER A 90 -5.34 -4.48 10.66
N LEU A 91 -4.89 -3.31 11.13
CA LEU A 91 -4.52 -2.19 10.26
C LEU A 91 -3.35 -2.54 9.34
N ALA A 92 -2.33 -3.26 9.82
CA ALA A 92 -1.21 -3.67 8.97
C ALA A 92 -1.68 -4.53 7.78
N VAL A 93 -2.61 -5.46 8.02
CA VAL A 93 -3.23 -6.29 6.98
C VAL A 93 -4.04 -5.43 6.00
N LEU A 94 -4.90 -4.55 6.51
CA LEU A 94 -5.78 -3.71 5.69
C LEU A 94 -4.98 -2.67 4.90
N LEU A 95 -3.92 -2.12 5.48
CA LEU A 95 -3.00 -1.23 4.77
C LEU A 95 -2.24 -1.97 3.67
N GLY A 96 -1.89 -3.24 3.88
CA GLY A 96 -1.38 -4.10 2.81
C GLY A 96 -2.34 -4.19 1.63
N ALA A 97 -3.63 -4.39 1.89
CA ALA A 97 -4.67 -4.42 0.86
C ALA A 97 -4.81 -3.07 0.13
N VAL A 98 -4.80 -1.94 0.85
CA VAL A 98 -4.76 -0.60 0.24
C VAL A 98 -3.57 -0.46 -0.70
N ARG A 99 -2.37 -0.88 -0.26
CA ARG A 99 -1.16 -0.81 -1.07
C ARG A 99 -1.25 -1.66 -2.33
N ILE A 100 -1.84 -2.86 -2.26
CA ILE A 100 -2.10 -3.68 -3.45
C ILE A 100 -2.95 -2.89 -4.46
N GLY A 101 -4.01 -2.22 -4.00
CA GLY A 101 -4.83 -1.37 -4.85
C GLY A 101 -4.04 -0.23 -5.51
N VAL A 102 -3.22 0.47 -4.75
CA VAL A 102 -2.33 1.55 -5.24
C VAL A 102 -1.33 1.01 -6.28
N THR A 103 -0.71 -0.14 -6.01
CA THR A 103 0.24 -0.79 -6.94
C THR A 103 -0.45 -1.18 -8.24
N ARG A 104 -1.67 -1.72 -8.19
CA ARG A 104 -2.46 -2.05 -9.41
C ARG A 104 -2.77 -0.82 -10.24
N ASN A 105 -3.16 0.27 -9.60
CA ASN A 105 -3.41 1.54 -10.28
C ASN A 105 -2.12 2.06 -10.95
N LEU A 106 -0.97 1.99 -10.26
CA LEU A 106 0.33 2.33 -10.84
C LEU A 106 0.67 1.46 -12.06
N MET A 107 0.39 0.15 -12.01
CA MET A 107 0.58 -0.76 -13.14
C MET A 107 -0.32 -0.41 -14.33
N GLU A 108 -1.57 -0.01 -14.13
CA GLU A 108 -2.46 0.47 -15.20
C GLU A 108 -1.91 1.73 -15.87
N HIS A 109 -1.37 2.66 -15.07
CA HIS A 109 -0.68 3.83 -15.61
C HIS A 109 0.55 3.45 -16.42
N ALA A 110 1.35 2.48 -15.97
CA ALA A 110 2.50 1.98 -16.71
C ALA A 110 2.10 1.33 -18.04
N VAL A 111 1.07 0.49 -18.05
CA VAL A 111 0.50 -0.12 -19.27
C VAL A 111 0.02 0.95 -20.26
N THR A 112 -0.71 1.94 -19.77
CA THR A 112 -1.19 3.06 -20.60
C THR A 112 -0.04 3.84 -21.20
N HIS A 113 0.98 4.16 -20.40
CA HIS A 113 2.20 4.86 -20.84
C HIS A 113 2.93 4.08 -21.92
N LEU A 114 3.14 2.79 -21.74
CA LEU A 114 3.86 1.92 -22.69
C LEU A 114 3.05 1.64 -23.95
N SER A 115 1.72 1.68 -23.88
CA SER A 115 0.84 1.56 -25.04
C SER A 115 0.92 2.76 -25.98
N GLY A 116 1.15 3.95 -25.43
CA GLY A 116 1.33 5.19 -26.19
C GLY A 116 2.74 5.37 -26.77
N ARG A 117 3.70 4.49 -26.41
CA ARG A 117 5.08 4.58 -26.88
C ARG A 117 5.39 3.49 -27.90
N THR A 118 6.17 3.86 -28.92
CA THR A 118 6.63 2.92 -29.95
C THR A 118 8.15 2.76 -29.89
N SER A 119 8.62 1.56 -30.17
CA SER A 119 10.04 1.25 -30.30
C SER A 119 10.23 0.18 -31.39
N GLY A 120 10.96 0.51 -32.44
CA GLY A 120 11.15 -0.36 -33.59
C GLY A 120 9.87 -0.57 -34.42
N GLY A 121 8.98 0.44 -34.45
CA GLY A 121 7.73 0.39 -35.25
C GLY A 121 6.55 -0.30 -34.58
N GLU A 122 6.71 -0.75 -33.34
CA GLU A 122 5.64 -1.45 -32.60
C GLU A 122 5.43 -0.83 -31.20
N PRO A 123 4.20 -0.85 -30.62
CA PRO A 123 3.96 -0.38 -29.26
C PRO A 123 4.86 -1.08 -28.24
N THR A 124 5.48 -0.32 -27.35
CA THR A 124 6.44 -0.85 -26.36
C THR A 124 5.80 -1.90 -25.45
N VAL A 125 4.52 -1.76 -25.14
CA VAL A 125 3.75 -2.72 -24.33
C VAL A 125 3.68 -4.12 -24.95
N ARG A 126 3.84 -4.25 -26.28
CA ARG A 126 3.80 -5.55 -26.98
C ARG A 126 5.13 -6.30 -26.97
N LYS A 127 6.20 -5.68 -26.50
CA LYS A 127 7.50 -6.36 -26.41
C LYS A 127 7.43 -7.48 -25.38
N GLN A 128 7.95 -8.65 -25.72
CA GLN A 128 7.84 -9.87 -24.90
C GLN A 128 8.36 -9.67 -23.47
N LEU A 129 9.50 -8.97 -23.29
CA LEU A 129 10.05 -8.68 -21.98
C LEU A 129 9.16 -7.75 -21.17
N VAL A 130 8.48 -6.80 -21.80
CA VAL A 130 7.55 -5.88 -21.14
C VAL A 130 6.27 -6.62 -20.72
N LEU A 131 5.72 -7.45 -21.62
CA LEU A 131 4.57 -8.31 -21.29
C LEU A 131 4.88 -9.26 -20.13
N GLY A 132 6.07 -9.86 -20.12
CA GLY A 132 6.53 -10.70 -19.02
C GLY A 132 6.57 -9.93 -17.70
N ALA A 133 7.21 -8.76 -17.67
CA ALA A 133 7.30 -7.92 -16.47
C ALA A 133 5.93 -7.48 -15.94
N ILE A 134 4.97 -7.16 -16.83
CA ILE A 134 3.60 -6.81 -16.44
C ILE A 134 2.89 -8.05 -15.84
N ALA A 135 3.00 -9.20 -16.48
CA ALA A 135 2.37 -10.45 -16.02
C ALA A 135 2.93 -10.88 -14.65
N ASP A 136 4.25 -10.80 -14.46
CA ASP A 136 4.92 -11.11 -13.21
C ASP A 136 4.45 -10.17 -12.09
N ALA A 137 4.35 -8.86 -12.36
CA ALA A 137 3.88 -7.89 -11.40
C ALA A 137 2.41 -8.11 -11.00
N MET A 138 1.53 -8.42 -11.96
CA MET A 138 0.12 -8.73 -11.69
C MET A 138 0.00 -10.01 -10.85
N THR A 139 0.76 -11.05 -11.19
CA THR A 139 0.79 -12.31 -10.43
C THR A 139 1.29 -12.10 -9.00
N ALA A 140 2.33 -11.28 -8.83
CA ALA A 140 2.86 -10.96 -7.50
C ALA A 140 1.87 -10.15 -6.65
N ALA A 141 1.10 -9.23 -7.25
CA ALA A 141 0.03 -8.50 -6.57
C ALA A 141 -1.13 -9.43 -6.14
N ASP A 142 -1.50 -10.42 -6.99
CA ASP A 142 -2.47 -11.45 -6.63
C ASP A 142 -1.96 -12.34 -5.49
N ALA A 143 -0.70 -12.76 -5.54
CA ALA A 143 -0.07 -13.55 -4.48
C ALA A 143 0.00 -12.77 -3.15
N ALA A 144 0.28 -11.46 -3.19
CA ALA A 144 0.27 -10.60 -2.01
C ALA A 144 -1.13 -10.56 -1.38
N ARG A 145 -2.19 -10.41 -2.18
CA ARG A 145 -3.58 -10.45 -1.68
C ARG A 145 -3.91 -11.79 -1.04
N GLU A 146 -3.60 -12.90 -1.72
CA GLU A 146 -3.86 -14.24 -1.16
C GLU A 146 -3.08 -14.47 0.14
N CYS A 147 -1.85 -13.95 0.25
CA CYS A 147 -1.07 -14.00 1.48
C CYS A 147 -1.80 -13.29 2.62
N LEU A 148 -2.32 -12.08 2.42
CA LEU A 148 -3.09 -11.35 3.44
C LEU A 148 -4.38 -12.09 3.85
N LEU A 149 -5.05 -12.74 2.88
CA LEU A 149 -6.28 -13.50 3.13
C LEU A 149 -6.05 -14.80 3.93
N VAL A 150 -4.90 -15.44 3.75
CA VAL A 150 -4.60 -16.76 4.33
C VAL A 150 -3.74 -16.66 5.58
N ALA A 151 -2.78 -15.74 5.59
CA ALA A 151 -1.75 -15.59 6.62
C ALA A 151 -1.71 -14.19 7.26
N GLY A 152 -2.81 -13.45 7.24
CA GLY A 152 -2.91 -12.12 7.84
C GLY A 152 -2.75 -12.12 9.38
N ASP A 153 -2.87 -13.27 10.02
CA ASP A 153 -2.60 -13.49 11.44
C ASP A 153 -1.11 -13.84 11.74
N VAL A 154 -0.28 -13.95 10.70
CA VAL A 154 1.15 -14.24 10.80
C VAL A 154 1.96 -12.97 10.60
N PRO A 155 2.55 -12.36 11.65
CA PRO A 155 3.24 -11.07 11.55
C PRO A 155 4.32 -11.03 10.47
N ALA A 156 5.15 -12.05 10.39
CA ALA A 156 6.23 -12.14 9.39
C ALA A 156 5.71 -12.17 7.95
N ALA A 157 4.56 -12.82 7.69
CA ALA A 157 3.95 -12.87 6.37
C ALA A 157 3.39 -11.51 5.95
N VAL A 158 2.82 -10.75 6.89
CA VAL A 158 2.32 -9.40 6.62
C VAL A 158 3.48 -8.45 6.32
N VAL A 159 4.55 -8.48 7.12
CA VAL A 159 5.76 -7.67 6.87
C VAL A 159 6.39 -8.00 5.51
N ASP A 160 6.58 -9.30 5.20
CA ASP A 160 7.09 -9.75 3.89
C ASP A 160 6.20 -9.26 2.73
N THR A 161 4.87 -9.27 2.91
CA THR A 161 3.93 -8.73 1.92
C THR A 161 4.18 -7.24 1.67
N HIS A 162 4.38 -6.44 2.71
CA HIS A 162 4.69 -5.01 2.57
C HIS A 162 6.04 -4.76 1.87
N ASP A 163 7.03 -5.60 2.12
CA ASP A 163 8.34 -5.50 1.46
C ASP A 163 8.24 -5.87 -0.02
N ARG A 164 7.54 -6.94 -0.36
CA ARG A 164 7.25 -7.34 -1.75
C ARG A 164 6.48 -6.27 -2.52
N LEU A 165 5.49 -5.62 -1.90
CA LEU A 165 4.76 -4.50 -2.52
C LEU A 165 5.70 -3.32 -2.80
N THR A 166 6.70 -3.08 -1.94
CA THR A 166 7.71 -2.04 -2.18
C THR A 166 8.57 -2.37 -3.42
N GLU A 167 8.94 -3.63 -3.59
CA GLU A 167 9.67 -4.09 -4.77
C GLU A 167 8.80 -3.97 -6.04
N LEU A 168 7.53 -4.34 -5.95
CA LEU A 168 6.57 -4.21 -7.06
C LEU A 168 6.38 -2.76 -7.49
N ASP A 169 6.22 -1.83 -6.55
CA ASP A 169 6.11 -0.40 -6.83
C ASP A 169 7.36 0.12 -7.55
N TRP A 170 8.55 -0.38 -7.18
CA TRP A 170 9.79 -0.05 -7.85
C TRP A 170 9.86 -0.60 -9.28
N GLU A 171 9.48 -1.86 -9.50
CA GLU A 171 9.42 -2.46 -10.84
C GLU A 171 8.41 -1.73 -11.74
N ALA A 172 7.22 -1.40 -11.22
CA ALA A 172 6.22 -0.61 -11.93
C ALA A 172 6.75 0.79 -12.30
N THR A 173 7.48 1.43 -11.39
CA THR A 173 8.12 2.74 -11.63
C THR A 173 9.13 2.66 -12.79
N LYS A 174 9.93 1.59 -12.87
CA LYS A 174 10.88 1.39 -13.99
C LYS A 174 10.19 1.24 -15.33
N LEU A 175 8.99 0.67 -15.39
CA LEU A 175 8.19 0.57 -16.61
C LEU A 175 7.77 1.95 -17.16
N LEU A 176 7.63 2.96 -16.29
CA LEU A 176 7.40 4.35 -16.70
C LEU A 176 8.65 5.04 -17.24
N GLY A 177 9.85 4.42 -17.13
CA GLY A 177 11.12 5.01 -17.52
C GLY A 177 11.40 6.31 -16.75
N ALA A 178 12.00 7.30 -17.41
CA ALA A 178 12.33 8.59 -16.78
C ALA A 178 11.10 9.30 -16.16
N SER A 179 9.91 9.14 -16.75
CA SER A 179 8.69 9.75 -16.22
C SER A 179 8.22 9.15 -14.89
N GLY A 180 8.71 7.96 -14.51
CA GLY A 180 8.45 7.37 -13.21
C GLY A 180 9.17 8.09 -12.05
N PHE A 181 10.20 8.87 -12.35
CA PHE A 181 11.06 9.48 -11.34
C PHE A 181 10.90 11.00 -11.21
N ILE A 182 9.89 11.58 -11.83
CA ILE A 182 9.55 13.01 -11.67
C ILE A 182 8.49 13.21 -10.60
N THR A 183 8.39 14.44 -10.06
CA THR A 183 7.51 14.78 -8.93
C THR A 183 6.04 14.47 -9.21
N ASP A 184 5.56 14.68 -10.44
CA ASP A 184 4.15 14.45 -10.83
C ASP A 184 3.89 13.02 -11.34
N SER A 185 4.80 12.09 -11.08
CA SER A 185 4.64 10.70 -11.48
C SER A 185 3.56 9.97 -10.68
N PRO A 186 2.78 9.07 -11.31
CA PRO A 186 1.90 8.13 -10.61
C PRO A 186 2.64 7.25 -9.59
N ALA A 187 3.96 7.05 -9.78
CA ALA A 187 4.81 6.30 -8.85
C ALA A 187 4.93 6.92 -7.46
N ARG A 188 4.60 8.24 -7.32
CA ARG A 188 4.56 8.92 -6.02
C ARG A 188 3.64 8.21 -5.04
N ALA A 189 2.46 7.76 -5.46
CA ALA A 189 1.52 7.04 -4.61
C ALA A 189 2.13 5.76 -4.02
N GLY A 190 2.87 4.96 -4.80
CA GLY A 190 3.61 3.79 -4.32
C GLY A 190 4.67 4.16 -3.28
N TYR A 191 5.46 5.21 -3.55
CA TYR A 191 6.46 5.69 -2.60
C TYR A 191 5.84 6.16 -1.28
N VAL A 192 4.78 6.96 -1.31
CA VAL A 192 4.08 7.45 -0.11
C VAL A 192 3.40 6.30 0.63
N SER A 193 2.84 5.32 -0.07
CA SER A 193 2.23 4.13 0.52
C SER A 193 3.23 3.33 1.37
N ARG A 194 4.48 3.21 0.90
CA ARG A 194 5.57 2.61 1.66
C ARG A 194 5.87 3.39 2.93
N LEU A 195 5.95 4.73 2.84
CA LEU A 195 6.18 5.58 4.02
C LEU A 195 5.04 5.45 5.04
N ALA A 196 3.79 5.39 4.58
CA ALA A 196 2.65 5.13 5.45
C ALA A 196 2.74 3.76 6.13
N ALA A 197 3.13 2.72 5.38
CA ALA A 197 3.35 1.40 5.95
C ALA A 197 4.44 1.38 7.04
N ASN A 198 5.52 2.14 6.86
CA ASN A 198 6.57 2.25 7.88
C ASN A 198 6.09 2.90 9.20
N CYS A 199 4.99 3.66 9.16
CA CYS A 199 4.38 4.24 10.37
C CYS A 199 3.46 3.24 11.12
N TRP A 200 2.83 2.32 10.38
CA TRP A 200 1.76 1.48 10.92
C TRP A 200 2.09 -0.01 11.02
N VAL A 201 3.12 -0.47 10.32
CA VAL A 201 3.53 -1.87 10.34
C VAL A 201 4.73 -2.05 11.28
N PRO A 202 4.57 -2.72 12.42
CA PRO A 202 5.68 -2.96 13.32
C PRO A 202 6.75 -3.81 12.61
N ARG A 203 7.98 -3.33 12.60
CA ARG A 203 9.15 -4.11 12.18
C ARG A 203 9.87 -4.49 13.46
N GLY A 204 10.02 -5.79 13.71
CA GLY A 204 10.80 -6.26 14.84
C GLY A 204 12.20 -5.66 14.80
N ASP A 205 12.78 -5.37 15.97
CA ASP A 205 14.17 -4.94 16.09
C ASP A 205 15.06 -6.03 15.46
N THR A 206 15.73 -5.67 14.36
CA THR A 206 16.77 -6.51 13.72
C THR A 206 18.10 -6.28 14.38
#